data_cab0128b92468809e4c98e6c174e73b2
#
_entry.id   cab0128b92468809e4c98e6c174e73b2
#
_cell.length_a   1.000
_cell.length_b   1.000
_cell.length_c   1.000
_cell.angle_alpha   90.00
_cell.angle_beta   90.00
_cell.angle_gamma   90.00
#
_symmetry.space_group_name_H-M   'P 1'
#
loop_
_entity.id
_entity.type
_entity.pdbx_description
1 polymer ?
#
loop_
_entity_poly.entity_id
_entity_poly.type
_entity_poly.pdbx_seq_one_letter_code
_entity_poly.pdbx_strand_id
1 'polypeptide(L)'
;MLLLIPLLLCSAVNSARILGVFPMPSISHQVVFRPLTLELAKRGHELVVITPNPALPKDRPKDNITEIDTGSTYAIIRSLIKENAQTVMERGVISGLEIMISDDTLRRMLSVYEVFFDIEEVNKLLNDKTQKFDLVIAEGFLHSHFVFAKIFDAPLIAFSSFQGFAEDFEAAGAVARHPIHYPNLMRNKFKDLSFVEKIKEVYNEYRCIRWFAKLEKFETDLLKKKIGKHAPTVDELKDLVSLVLLNSFPVFDGNRPVPPNVIYLGALHLQPVKELPKDLKEFIDNSKRGVVYISFGSNVIPSLMDKELLDEFLNAFGRIPYDILWKFDGDNLENVPDNVRIQKWFPQRDLLVHPNIKAFVTQGGLQSTDEAIDAEVPLVGIPFLADQWYNVYKYTKLGIGVDLDPYTVTADDIVRGVETVTTDGSFKQNMKKVKSIMYDTPQTPLERAVWWTEFVLRHKGAQHLKPPAANMSYTEYYMLDFVLTLLGILLIALVSVVYIVCYIISLFKSSPVKVKRS
;
A
#
# COMPACT_ATOMS: atom_id res chain seq x y z
N MET A 1 3.46 52.52 33.37
CA MET A 1 3.06 51.11 33.42
C MET A 1 2.52 50.73 32.04
N LEU A 2 3.43 50.36 31.12
CA LEU A 2 3.07 49.96 29.75
C LEU A 2 2.71 48.47 29.79
N LEU A 3 1.43 48.15 29.58
CA LEU A 3 0.94 46.80 29.34
C LEU A 3 1.45 46.35 27.95
N LEU A 4 2.49 45.53 27.91
CA LEU A 4 2.86 44.71 26.77
C LEU A 4 1.79 43.64 26.60
N ILE A 5 0.86 43.86 25.69
CA ILE A 5 -0.01 42.81 25.16
C ILE A 5 0.89 41.95 24.26
N PRO A 6 1.11 40.67 24.58
CA PRO A 6 1.74 39.79 23.61
C PRO A 6 0.77 39.65 22.45
N LEU A 7 1.11 40.25 21.31
CA LEU A 7 0.54 39.87 20.01
C LEU A 7 0.89 38.40 19.82
N LEU A 8 0.01 37.51 20.21
CA LEU A 8 -0.07 36.18 19.65
C LEU A 8 -0.31 36.37 18.14
N LEU A 9 0.78 36.38 17.38
CA LEU A 9 0.75 36.09 15.96
C LEU A 9 0.28 34.63 15.80
N CYS A 10 -1.01 34.40 16.04
CA CYS A 10 -1.71 33.32 15.41
C CYS A 10 -1.55 33.58 13.92
N SER A 11 -0.65 32.88 13.25
CA SER A 11 -0.65 32.82 11.79
C SER A 11 -2.06 32.32 11.43
N ALA A 12 -2.95 33.25 11.09
CA ALA A 12 -4.26 32.93 10.59
C ALA A 12 -4.01 32.05 9.36
N VAL A 13 -4.27 30.76 9.50
CA VAL A 13 -4.32 29.86 8.35
C VAL A 13 -5.49 30.38 7.54
N ASN A 14 -5.20 31.02 6.40
CA ASN A 14 -6.24 31.43 5.49
C ASN A 14 -7.05 30.19 5.15
N SER A 15 -8.36 30.25 5.33
CA SER A 15 -9.27 29.19 4.91
C SER A 15 -8.98 28.85 3.44
N ALA A 16 -8.74 27.59 3.16
CA ALA A 16 -8.50 27.08 1.81
C ALA A 16 -9.59 26.10 1.43
N ARG A 17 -9.88 25.99 0.14
CA ARG A 17 -10.80 25.00 -0.40
C ARG A 17 -10.05 23.81 -0.94
N ILE A 18 -10.25 22.63 -0.38
CA ILE A 18 -9.48 21.42 -0.61
C ILE A 18 -10.38 20.33 -1.20
N LEU A 19 -9.91 19.71 -2.28
CA LEU A 19 -10.58 18.54 -2.87
C LEU A 19 -9.85 17.25 -2.44
N GLY A 20 -10.54 16.37 -1.73
CA GLY A 20 -10.08 15.00 -1.46
C GLY A 20 -10.66 14.03 -2.49
N VAL A 21 -9.83 13.19 -3.12
CA VAL A 21 -10.25 12.23 -4.15
C VAL A 21 -9.73 10.85 -3.78
N PHE A 22 -10.58 10.01 -3.20
CA PHE A 22 -10.23 8.69 -2.68
C PHE A 22 -11.14 7.61 -3.28
N PRO A 23 -10.90 7.22 -4.54
CA PRO A 23 -11.85 6.43 -5.33
C PRO A 23 -11.86 4.94 -4.97
N MET A 24 -10.82 4.40 -4.32
CA MET A 24 -10.72 2.96 -4.05
C MET A 24 -11.75 2.49 -3.04
N PRO A 25 -12.68 1.57 -3.43
CA PRO A 25 -13.72 1.06 -2.54
C PRO A 25 -13.14 -0.03 -1.59
N SER A 26 -12.37 0.43 -0.63
CA SER A 26 -11.76 -0.38 0.42
C SER A 26 -11.87 0.32 1.77
N ILE A 27 -12.51 -0.31 2.75
CA ILE A 27 -12.69 0.26 4.10
C ILE A 27 -11.33 0.59 4.73
N SER A 28 -10.34 -0.29 4.56
CA SER A 28 -9.00 -0.09 5.11
C SER A 28 -8.27 1.12 4.53
N HIS A 29 -8.56 1.50 3.27
CA HIS A 29 -8.02 2.72 2.70
C HIS A 29 -8.75 3.95 3.27
N GLN A 30 -10.06 3.93 3.27
CA GLN A 30 -10.87 5.09 3.64
C GLN A 30 -10.69 5.53 5.10
N VAL A 31 -10.45 4.59 6.02
CA VAL A 31 -10.18 4.92 7.44
C VAL A 31 -8.87 5.68 7.64
N VAL A 32 -7.94 5.60 6.68
CA VAL A 32 -6.66 6.33 6.71
C VAL A 32 -6.84 7.80 6.32
N PHE A 33 -7.64 8.08 5.28
CA PHE A 33 -7.80 9.44 4.75
C PHE A 33 -8.69 10.33 5.63
N ARG A 34 -9.68 9.71 6.27
CA ARG A 34 -10.70 10.38 7.07
C ARG A 34 -10.17 11.25 8.22
N PRO A 35 -9.19 10.85 9.04
CA PRO A 35 -8.66 11.70 10.11
C PRO A 35 -8.11 13.02 9.59
N LEU A 36 -7.39 13.00 8.45
CA LEU A 36 -6.83 14.21 7.85
C LEU A 36 -7.93 15.14 7.34
N THR A 37 -8.90 14.64 6.58
CA THR A 37 -9.99 15.47 6.02
C THR A 37 -10.85 16.08 7.11
N LEU A 38 -11.18 15.33 8.16
CA LEU A 38 -11.94 15.85 9.30
C LEU A 38 -11.17 16.89 10.12
N GLU A 39 -9.87 16.71 10.32
CA GLU A 39 -9.05 17.67 11.06
C GLU A 39 -8.84 18.97 10.27
N LEU A 40 -8.64 18.89 8.95
CA LEU A 40 -8.55 20.06 8.08
C LEU A 40 -9.87 20.86 8.09
N ALA A 41 -11.02 20.20 8.00
CA ALA A 41 -12.32 20.84 8.13
C ALA A 41 -12.50 21.52 9.50
N LYS A 42 -12.09 20.86 10.59
CA LYS A 42 -12.12 21.42 11.95
C LYS A 42 -11.22 22.66 12.09
N ARG A 43 -10.13 22.74 11.32
CA ARG A 43 -9.24 23.91 11.26
C ARG A 43 -9.77 25.06 10.42
N GLY A 44 -10.94 24.91 9.81
CA GLY A 44 -11.63 25.98 9.06
C GLY A 44 -11.40 25.93 7.55
N HIS A 45 -10.75 24.88 7.00
CA HIS A 45 -10.71 24.65 5.56
C HIS A 45 -12.06 24.11 5.05
N GLU A 46 -12.45 24.49 3.82
CA GLU A 46 -13.60 23.91 3.14
C GLU A 46 -13.15 22.64 2.40
N LEU A 47 -13.76 21.49 2.71
CA LEU A 47 -13.46 20.19 2.11
C LEU A 47 -14.59 19.73 1.19
N VAL A 48 -14.23 19.30 -0.02
CA VAL A 48 -15.05 18.45 -0.87
C VAL A 48 -14.34 17.11 -0.96
N VAL A 49 -14.99 16.02 -0.54
CA VAL A 49 -14.35 14.69 -0.46
C VAL A 49 -15.13 13.68 -1.29
N ILE A 50 -14.50 13.16 -2.33
CA ILE A 50 -15.06 12.06 -3.14
C ILE A 50 -14.59 10.75 -2.50
N THR A 51 -15.53 9.94 -2.00
CA THR A 51 -15.23 8.73 -1.23
C THR A 51 -16.32 7.67 -1.37
N PRO A 52 -15.97 6.38 -1.49
CA PRO A 52 -16.95 5.29 -1.46
C PRO A 52 -17.49 4.99 -0.05
N ASN A 53 -16.96 5.64 0.98
CA ASN A 53 -17.32 5.39 2.37
C ASN A 53 -17.46 6.70 3.16
N PRO A 54 -18.54 7.49 2.92
CA PRO A 54 -18.76 8.73 3.64
C PRO A 54 -18.72 8.58 5.16
N ALA A 55 -18.09 9.53 5.84
CA ALA A 55 -17.97 9.54 7.29
C ALA A 55 -19.15 10.19 7.97
N LEU A 56 -19.82 11.11 7.27
CA LEU A 56 -20.89 11.94 7.81
C LEU A 56 -22.25 11.38 7.42
N PRO A 57 -23.22 11.36 8.34
CA PRO A 57 -24.60 11.08 8.02
C PRO A 57 -25.14 12.10 7.01
N LYS A 58 -25.88 11.63 6.00
CA LYS A 58 -26.46 12.49 4.94
C LYS A 58 -27.37 13.59 5.48
N ASP A 59 -28.00 13.35 6.63
CA ASP A 59 -28.92 14.26 7.33
C ASP A 59 -28.21 15.26 8.27
N ARG A 60 -26.89 15.13 8.45
CA ARG A 60 -26.08 15.97 9.34
C ARG A 60 -24.78 16.41 8.67
N PRO A 61 -24.85 17.22 7.60
CA PRO A 61 -23.65 17.79 7.00
C PRO A 61 -22.95 18.67 8.06
N LYS A 62 -21.61 18.62 8.06
CA LYS A 62 -20.82 19.60 8.83
C LYS A 62 -20.54 20.79 7.93
N ASP A 63 -20.51 21.98 8.52
CA ASP A 63 -20.48 23.26 7.82
C ASP A 63 -19.32 23.41 6.80
N ASN A 64 -18.20 22.71 7.01
CA ASN A 64 -16.98 22.85 6.18
C ASN A 64 -16.60 21.59 5.41
N ILE A 65 -17.44 20.56 5.33
CA ILE A 65 -17.14 19.33 4.61
C ILE A 65 -18.35 18.80 3.85
N THR A 66 -18.17 18.59 2.57
CA THR A 66 -19.15 17.97 1.68
C THR A 66 -18.58 16.65 1.18
N GLU A 67 -19.29 15.54 1.32
CA GLU A 67 -18.88 14.23 0.82
C GLU A 67 -19.71 13.83 -0.40
N ILE A 68 -19.01 13.44 -1.48
CA ILE A 68 -19.59 12.84 -2.69
C ILE A 68 -19.47 11.33 -2.55
N ASP A 69 -20.61 10.66 -2.45
CA ASP A 69 -20.70 9.22 -2.20
C ASP A 69 -20.49 8.42 -3.51
N THR A 70 -19.41 7.66 -3.56
CA THR A 70 -19.11 6.74 -4.66
C THR A 70 -19.26 5.26 -4.27
N GLY A 71 -20.01 4.96 -3.21
CA GLY A 71 -20.20 3.63 -2.62
C GLY A 71 -20.75 2.57 -3.59
N SER A 72 -21.38 2.95 -4.69
CA SER A 72 -21.78 2.03 -5.75
C SER A 72 -20.63 1.22 -6.35
N THR A 73 -19.40 1.72 -6.29
CA THR A 73 -18.17 1.05 -6.76
C THR A 73 -17.82 -0.18 -5.92
N TYR A 74 -18.31 -0.30 -4.67
CA TYR A 74 -18.09 -1.50 -3.84
C TYR A 74 -18.62 -2.78 -4.47
N ALA A 75 -19.71 -2.71 -5.25
CA ALA A 75 -20.28 -3.89 -5.90
C ALA A 75 -19.27 -4.56 -6.85
N ILE A 76 -18.48 -3.74 -7.58
CA ILE A 76 -17.48 -4.21 -8.53
C ILE A 76 -16.34 -4.92 -7.80
N ILE A 77 -15.79 -4.29 -6.77
CA ILE A 77 -14.69 -4.88 -5.99
C ILE A 77 -15.12 -6.15 -5.27
N ARG A 78 -16.33 -6.20 -4.72
CA ARG A 78 -16.85 -7.41 -4.07
C ARG A 78 -17.01 -8.57 -5.05
N SER A 79 -17.48 -8.30 -6.29
CA SER A 79 -17.53 -9.31 -7.35
C SER A 79 -16.14 -9.84 -7.69
N LEU A 80 -15.18 -8.92 -7.87
CA LEU A 80 -13.78 -9.24 -8.17
C LEU A 80 -13.13 -10.09 -7.04
N ILE A 81 -13.31 -9.71 -5.79
CA ILE A 81 -12.81 -10.47 -4.64
C ILE A 81 -13.46 -11.85 -4.60
N LYS A 82 -14.78 -11.95 -4.78
CA LYS A 82 -15.51 -13.20 -4.72
C LYS A 82 -15.11 -14.17 -5.84
N GLU A 83 -14.92 -13.68 -7.04
CA GLU A 83 -14.54 -14.49 -8.20
C GLU A 83 -13.07 -15.00 -8.10
N ASN A 84 -12.18 -14.20 -7.50
CA ASN A 84 -10.80 -14.59 -7.28
C ASN A 84 -10.55 -15.31 -5.95
N ALA A 85 -11.52 -15.30 -5.03
CA ALA A 85 -11.35 -15.83 -3.68
C ALA A 85 -10.93 -17.31 -3.68
N GLN A 86 -11.53 -18.13 -4.52
CA GLN A 86 -11.15 -19.54 -4.65
C GLN A 86 -9.69 -19.68 -5.10
N THR A 87 -9.28 -18.94 -6.12
CA THR A 87 -7.92 -19.01 -6.68
C THR A 87 -6.86 -18.49 -5.70
N VAL A 88 -7.18 -17.44 -4.93
CA VAL A 88 -6.25 -16.83 -3.94
C VAL A 88 -6.11 -17.71 -2.68
N MET A 89 -7.17 -18.45 -2.33
CA MET A 89 -7.23 -19.27 -1.13
C MET A 89 -7.10 -20.78 -1.42
N GLU A 90 -6.92 -21.17 -2.68
CA GLU A 90 -6.71 -22.56 -3.08
C GLU A 90 -5.28 -22.99 -2.77
N ARG A 91 -5.12 -24.16 -2.15
CA ARG A 91 -3.81 -24.66 -1.74
C ARG A 91 -2.91 -24.99 -2.95
N GLY A 92 -1.68 -24.50 -2.91
CA GLY A 92 -0.56 -25.00 -3.70
C GLY A 92 -0.43 -24.46 -5.12
N VAL A 93 -1.23 -23.50 -5.61
CA VAL A 93 -1.35 -23.37 -7.05
C VAL A 93 -0.81 -22.07 -7.67
N ILE A 94 -0.95 -20.88 -7.09
CA ILE A 94 -0.64 -19.67 -7.86
C ILE A 94 0.08 -18.61 -7.01
N SER A 95 1.17 -18.06 -7.58
CA SER A 95 1.79 -16.85 -7.07
C SER A 95 0.80 -15.70 -7.12
N GLY A 96 0.64 -14.97 -6.00
CA GLY A 96 -0.17 -13.74 -5.97
C GLY A 96 0.20 -12.74 -7.06
N LEU A 97 1.47 -12.74 -7.48
CA LEU A 97 1.95 -11.94 -8.60
C LEU A 97 1.23 -12.28 -9.91
N GLU A 98 1.06 -13.56 -10.25
CA GLU A 98 0.43 -13.97 -11.52
C GLU A 98 -1.02 -13.50 -11.61
N ILE A 99 -1.74 -13.54 -10.50
CA ILE A 99 -3.11 -13.03 -10.43
C ILE A 99 -3.11 -11.51 -10.61
N MET A 100 -2.26 -10.81 -9.86
CA MET A 100 -2.24 -9.34 -9.83
C MET A 100 -1.85 -8.72 -11.16
N ILE A 101 -0.88 -9.31 -11.89
CA ILE A 101 -0.43 -8.80 -13.19
C ILE A 101 -1.19 -9.38 -14.38
N SER A 102 -2.32 -10.07 -14.15
CA SER A 102 -3.16 -10.58 -15.23
C SER A 102 -3.92 -9.48 -15.96
N ASP A 103 -4.23 -9.71 -17.23
CA ASP A 103 -5.05 -8.79 -18.03
C ASP A 103 -6.49 -8.68 -17.51
N ASP A 104 -6.98 -9.72 -16.86
CA ASP A 104 -8.32 -9.74 -16.27
C ASP A 104 -8.37 -8.83 -15.04
N THR A 105 -7.43 -8.96 -14.11
CA THR A 105 -7.30 -8.06 -12.96
C THR A 105 -7.18 -6.61 -13.41
N LEU A 106 -6.36 -6.34 -14.43
CA LEU A 106 -6.20 -5.01 -15.01
C LEU A 106 -7.54 -4.41 -15.49
N ARG A 107 -8.30 -5.15 -16.30
CA ARG A 107 -9.59 -4.67 -16.82
C ARG A 107 -10.59 -4.41 -15.71
N ARG A 108 -10.63 -5.25 -14.70
CA ARG A 108 -11.56 -5.13 -13.57
C ARG A 108 -11.21 -3.94 -12.67
N MET A 109 -9.93 -3.72 -12.40
CA MET A 109 -9.50 -2.52 -11.67
C MET A 109 -9.90 -1.24 -12.41
N LEU A 110 -9.69 -1.21 -13.72
CA LEU A 110 -10.10 -0.07 -14.54
C LEU A 110 -11.61 0.14 -14.57
N SER A 111 -12.42 -0.92 -14.50
CA SER A 111 -13.88 -0.80 -14.47
C SER A 111 -14.38 -0.05 -13.22
N VAL A 112 -13.68 -0.14 -12.10
CA VAL A 112 -13.97 0.65 -10.90
C VAL A 112 -13.86 2.15 -11.20
N TYR A 113 -12.76 2.55 -11.89
CA TYR A 113 -12.53 3.94 -12.24
C TYR A 113 -13.44 4.41 -13.38
N GLU A 114 -13.81 3.54 -14.29
CA GLU A 114 -14.80 3.86 -15.34
C GLU A 114 -16.14 4.22 -14.72
N VAL A 115 -16.64 3.42 -13.77
CA VAL A 115 -17.86 3.69 -13.01
C VAL A 115 -17.71 4.91 -12.12
N PHE A 116 -16.56 5.08 -11.47
CA PHE A 116 -16.27 6.25 -10.65
C PHE A 116 -16.48 7.57 -11.42
N PHE A 117 -15.93 7.68 -12.63
CA PHE A 117 -16.11 8.87 -13.46
C PHE A 117 -17.53 9.04 -14.03
N ASP A 118 -18.34 7.97 -14.05
CA ASP A 118 -19.73 8.01 -14.51
C ASP A 118 -20.73 8.39 -13.41
N ILE A 119 -20.31 8.42 -12.14
CA ILE A 119 -21.18 8.89 -11.05
C ILE A 119 -21.53 10.36 -11.30
N GLU A 120 -22.82 10.67 -11.23
CA GLU A 120 -23.36 11.97 -11.67
C GLU A 120 -22.67 13.16 -10.99
N GLU A 121 -22.49 13.09 -9.67
CA GLU A 121 -21.86 14.15 -8.89
C GLU A 121 -20.36 14.29 -9.22
N VAL A 122 -19.67 13.18 -9.46
CA VAL A 122 -18.26 13.17 -9.88
C VAL A 122 -18.14 13.77 -11.28
N ASN A 123 -19.02 13.37 -12.20
CA ASN A 123 -19.04 13.87 -13.56
C ASN A 123 -19.38 15.36 -13.63
N LYS A 124 -20.33 15.83 -12.82
CA LYS A 124 -20.66 17.25 -12.67
C LYS A 124 -19.43 18.04 -12.22
N LEU A 125 -18.74 17.57 -11.18
CA LEU A 125 -17.54 18.23 -10.66
C LEU A 125 -16.42 18.25 -11.71
N LEU A 126 -16.21 17.15 -12.43
CA LEU A 126 -15.22 17.04 -13.51
C LEU A 126 -15.43 18.07 -14.63
N ASN A 127 -16.67 18.41 -14.92
CA ASN A 127 -17.05 19.31 -16.03
C ASN A 127 -17.35 20.75 -15.59
N ASP A 128 -17.45 21.03 -14.29
CA ASP A 128 -17.74 22.36 -13.76
C ASP A 128 -16.47 23.21 -13.64
N LYS A 129 -16.19 23.98 -14.68
CA LYS A 129 -15.05 24.91 -14.76
C LYS A 129 -15.18 26.14 -13.85
N THR A 130 -16.32 26.32 -13.17
CA THR A 130 -16.51 27.42 -12.24
C THR A 130 -15.93 27.13 -10.86
N GLN A 131 -15.72 25.85 -10.55
CA GLN A 131 -15.12 25.41 -9.29
C GLN A 131 -13.62 25.77 -9.25
N LYS A 132 -13.18 26.11 -8.06
CA LYS A 132 -11.76 26.36 -7.76
C LYS A 132 -11.39 25.66 -6.48
N PHE A 133 -10.20 25.09 -6.46
CA PHE A 133 -9.61 24.45 -5.29
C PHE A 133 -8.17 24.96 -5.13
N ASP A 134 -7.76 25.17 -3.89
CA ASP A 134 -6.40 25.58 -3.54
C ASP A 134 -5.45 24.40 -3.45
N LEU A 135 -6.00 23.18 -3.32
CA LEU A 135 -5.25 21.93 -3.18
C LEU A 135 -6.13 20.74 -3.57
N VAL A 136 -5.51 19.75 -4.21
CA VAL A 136 -6.07 18.40 -4.40
C VAL A 136 -5.24 17.41 -3.58
N ILE A 137 -5.91 16.58 -2.77
CA ILE A 137 -5.33 15.43 -2.09
C ILE A 137 -5.95 14.19 -2.71
N ALA A 138 -5.15 13.36 -3.35
CA ALA A 138 -5.64 12.22 -4.11
C ALA A 138 -4.96 10.92 -3.68
N GLU A 139 -5.71 9.81 -3.70
CA GLU A 139 -5.18 8.50 -3.34
C GLU A 139 -4.05 8.08 -4.29
N GLY A 140 -2.89 7.70 -3.73
CA GLY A 140 -1.74 7.20 -4.47
C GLY A 140 -1.85 5.70 -4.77
N PHE A 141 -2.73 5.31 -5.67
CA PHE A 141 -2.91 3.92 -6.07
C PHE A 141 -2.97 3.76 -7.59
N LEU A 142 -3.99 4.32 -8.25
CA LEU A 142 -4.06 4.59 -9.67
C LEU A 142 -4.01 6.10 -9.85
N HIS A 143 -3.73 6.59 -11.04
CA HIS A 143 -3.39 8.01 -11.21
C HIS A 143 -4.37 8.80 -12.10
N SER A 144 -5.32 8.13 -12.76
CA SER A 144 -6.28 8.81 -13.65
C SER A 144 -7.09 9.90 -12.93
N HIS A 145 -7.42 9.72 -11.65
CA HIS A 145 -8.13 10.73 -10.86
C HIS A 145 -7.26 11.93 -10.42
N PHE A 146 -5.95 11.90 -10.64
CA PHE A 146 -5.09 13.09 -10.51
C PHE A 146 -5.47 14.18 -11.51
N VAL A 147 -6.27 13.86 -12.53
CA VAL A 147 -6.81 14.80 -13.51
C VAL A 147 -7.56 15.97 -12.87
N PHE A 148 -8.14 15.80 -11.69
CA PHE A 148 -8.78 16.90 -10.96
C PHE A 148 -7.79 18.01 -10.62
N ALA A 149 -6.54 17.68 -10.26
CA ALA A 149 -5.50 18.68 -10.02
C ALA A 149 -5.19 19.49 -11.30
N LYS A 150 -5.17 18.82 -12.46
CA LYS A 150 -4.97 19.49 -13.76
C LYS A 150 -6.14 20.38 -14.14
N ILE A 151 -7.37 19.92 -13.94
CA ILE A 151 -8.60 20.67 -14.30
C ILE A 151 -8.73 21.94 -13.47
N PHE A 152 -8.42 21.85 -12.17
CA PHE A 152 -8.54 22.98 -11.24
C PHE A 152 -7.27 23.82 -11.10
N ASP A 153 -6.19 23.46 -11.82
CA ASP A 153 -4.88 24.13 -11.74
C ASP A 153 -4.40 24.26 -10.28
N ALA A 154 -4.54 23.17 -9.53
CA ALA A 154 -4.24 23.10 -8.09
C ALA A 154 -3.03 22.19 -7.81
N PRO A 155 -2.21 22.49 -6.79
CA PRO A 155 -1.18 21.59 -6.30
C PRO A 155 -1.77 20.22 -5.94
N LEU A 156 -0.97 19.14 -6.12
CA LEU A 156 -1.38 17.77 -5.85
C LEU A 156 -0.55 17.15 -4.74
N ILE A 157 -1.22 16.61 -3.75
CA ILE A 157 -0.65 15.67 -2.78
C ILE A 157 -1.14 14.26 -3.13
N ALA A 158 -0.22 13.34 -3.43
CA ALA A 158 -0.54 11.92 -3.50
C ALA A 158 -0.52 11.32 -2.09
N PHE A 159 -1.56 10.60 -1.70
CA PHE A 159 -1.68 10.03 -0.37
C PHE A 159 -1.94 8.53 -0.44
N SER A 160 -0.96 7.72 -0.05
CA SER A 160 -1.09 6.26 0.02
C SER A 160 -1.56 5.81 1.40
N SER A 161 -2.56 4.92 1.42
CA SER A 161 -3.08 4.30 2.66
C SER A 161 -2.15 3.25 3.28
N PHE A 162 -1.02 2.94 2.61
CA PHE A 162 -0.01 1.97 3.03
C PHE A 162 1.41 2.43 2.62
N GLN A 163 2.37 1.50 2.36
CA GLN A 163 3.76 1.83 2.01
C GLN A 163 3.92 2.60 0.69
N GLY A 164 2.90 2.59 -0.18
CA GLY A 164 2.95 3.14 -1.52
C GLY A 164 3.42 2.14 -2.57
N PHE A 165 3.08 2.42 -3.81
CA PHE A 165 3.58 1.70 -4.97
C PHE A 165 4.88 2.31 -5.49
N ALA A 166 5.59 1.54 -6.29
CA ALA A 166 6.82 2.02 -6.92
C ALA A 166 6.58 3.27 -7.77
N GLU A 167 5.41 3.37 -8.39
CA GLU A 167 4.97 4.50 -9.22
C GLU A 167 4.85 5.81 -8.41
N ASP A 168 4.40 5.74 -7.15
CA ASP A 168 4.36 6.91 -6.25
C ASP A 168 5.77 7.40 -5.93
N PHE A 169 6.71 6.45 -5.73
CA PHE A 169 8.11 6.76 -5.49
C PHE A 169 8.80 7.31 -6.74
N GLU A 170 8.49 6.78 -7.93
CA GLU A 170 8.98 7.30 -9.21
C GLU A 170 8.51 8.75 -9.43
N ALA A 171 7.22 9.02 -9.23
CA ALA A 171 6.67 10.37 -9.32
C ALA A 171 7.33 11.36 -8.36
N ALA A 172 7.78 10.90 -7.19
CA ALA A 172 8.48 11.70 -6.20
C ALA A 172 10.01 11.79 -6.43
N GLY A 173 10.58 10.97 -7.31
CA GLY A 173 12.03 10.86 -7.53
C GLY A 173 12.79 10.11 -6.43
N ALA A 174 12.10 9.23 -5.72
CA ALA A 174 12.69 8.34 -4.73
C ALA A 174 13.26 7.07 -5.37
N VAL A 175 14.01 6.28 -4.59
CA VAL A 175 14.42 4.94 -4.98
C VAL A 175 13.16 4.05 -5.04
N ALA A 176 12.60 3.87 -6.23
CA ALA A 176 11.31 3.22 -6.40
C ALA A 176 11.41 1.69 -6.37
N ARG A 177 12.36 1.12 -7.12
CA ARG A 177 12.43 -0.32 -7.37
C ARG A 177 13.82 -0.89 -7.15
N HIS A 178 13.87 -2.01 -6.48
CA HIS A 178 15.04 -2.88 -6.44
C HIS A 178 14.57 -4.31 -6.18
N PRO A 179 14.83 -5.28 -7.08
CA PRO A 179 14.24 -6.62 -6.99
C PRO A 179 14.51 -7.36 -5.68
N ILE A 180 15.51 -6.95 -4.91
CA ILE A 180 15.86 -7.60 -3.63
C ILE A 180 15.61 -6.69 -2.42
N HIS A 181 16.03 -5.42 -2.47
CA HIS A 181 16.00 -4.52 -1.31
C HIS A 181 14.71 -3.72 -1.17
N TYR A 182 14.12 -3.30 -2.28
CA TYR A 182 12.82 -2.61 -2.37
C TYR A 182 11.94 -3.35 -3.37
N PRO A 183 11.60 -4.61 -3.03
CA PRO A 183 10.95 -5.51 -3.96
C PRO A 183 9.51 -5.12 -4.19
N ASN A 184 8.96 -5.58 -5.29
CA ASN A 184 7.53 -5.56 -5.53
C ASN A 184 6.78 -6.26 -4.38
N LEU A 185 5.77 -5.59 -3.85
CA LEU A 185 4.95 -6.08 -2.73
C LEU A 185 4.08 -7.29 -3.12
N MET A 186 3.89 -7.56 -4.41
CA MET A 186 3.02 -8.64 -4.92
C MET A 186 3.68 -10.03 -4.90
N ARG A 187 4.94 -10.16 -4.50
CA ARG A 187 5.61 -11.45 -4.44
C ARG A 187 5.37 -12.18 -3.11
N ASN A 188 5.51 -13.51 -3.11
CA ASN A 188 5.20 -14.35 -1.95
C ASN A 188 6.42 -14.71 -1.09
N LYS A 189 7.66 -14.54 -1.56
CA LYS A 189 8.87 -14.92 -0.81
C LYS A 189 9.87 -13.77 -0.77
N PHE A 190 10.33 -13.40 0.42
CA PHE A 190 11.24 -12.27 0.65
C PHE A 190 12.55 -12.66 1.36
N LYS A 191 12.63 -13.86 1.93
CA LYS A 191 13.81 -14.35 2.67
C LYS A 191 14.43 -15.57 1.98
N ASP A 192 15.71 -15.80 2.23
CA ASP A 192 16.45 -17.00 1.83
C ASP A 192 16.36 -17.34 0.34
N LEU A 193 16.42 -16.30 -0.49
CA LEU A 193 16.39 -16.47 -1.94
C LEU A 193 17.69 -17.08 -2.45
N SER A 194 17.58 -18.23 -3.11
CA SER A 194 18.67 -18.82 -3.90
C SER A 194 19.07 -17.92 -5.07
N PHE A 195 20.21 -18.20 -5.70
CA PHE A 195 20.69 -17.44 -6.86
C PHE A 195 19.67 -17.47 -8.02
N VAL A 196 19.06 -18.63 -8.27
CA VAL A 196 18.05 -18.80 -9.34
C VAL A 196 16.78 -17.99 -9.02
N GLU A 197 16.33 -18.01 -7.76
CA GLU A 197 15.18 -17.22 -7.33
C GLU A 197 15.46 -15.71 -7.48
N LYS A 198 16.68 -15.24 -7.15
CA LYS A 198 17.06 -13.84 -7.39
C LYS A 198 16.98 -13.45 -8.87
N ILE A 199 17.44 -14.31 -9.78
CA ILE A 199 17.28 -14.07 -11.23
C ILE A 199 15.80 -14.01 -11.61
N LYS A 200 14.98 -14.93 -11.07
CA LYS A 200 13.52 -14.92 -11.30
C LYS A 200 12.88 -13.62 -10.81
N GLU A 201 13.31 -13.10 -9.65
CA GLU A 201 12.77 -11.85 -9.14
C GLU A 201 13.18 -10.62 -9.98
N VAL A 202 14.36 -10.60 -10.58
CA VAL A 202 14.73 -9.56 -11.57
C VAL A 202 13.79 -9.61 -12.79
N TYR A 203 13.48 -10.81 -13.28
CA TYR A 203 12.53 -10.97 -14.38
C TYR A 203 11.10 -10.60 -13.98
N ASN A 204 10.65 -10.97 -12.77
CA ASN A 204 9.35 -10.59 -12.24
C ASN A 204 9.21 -9.07 -12.12
N GLU A 205 10.26 -8.39 -11.66
CA GLU A 205 10.26 -6.92 -11.58
C GLU A 205 10.09 -6.28 -12.97
N TYR A 206 10.80 -6.80 -13.98
CA TYR A 206 10.58 -6.37 -15.37
C TYR A 206 9.12 -6.59 -15.84
N ARG A 207 8.51 -7.73 -15.49
CA ARG A 207 7.08 -7.99 -15.79
C ARG A 207 6.16 -6.97 -15.12
N CYS A 208 6.42 -6.62 -13.88
CA CYS A 208 5.67 -5.60 -13.15
C CYS A 208 5.78 -4.23 -13.83
N ILE A 209 6.98 -3.79 -14.16
CA ILE A 209 7.21 -2.53 -14.90
C ILE A 209 6.37 -2.51 -16.20
N ARG A 210 6.39 -3.60 -16.96
CA ARG A 210 5.60 -3.71 -18.20
C ARG A 210 4.11 -3.67 -17.97
N TRP A 211 3.65 -4.27 -16.86
CA TRP A 211 2.24 -4.30 -16.51
C TRP A 211 1.76 -2.90 -16.06
N PHE A 212 2.51 -2.20 -15.22
CA PHE A 212 2.18 -0.84 -14.81
C PHE A 212 2.18 0.13 -16.01
N ALA A 213 3.15 0.03 -16.90
CA ALA A 213 3.15 0.82 -18.14
C ALA A 213 1.90 0.56 -19.02
N LYS A 214 1.41 -0.69 -19.03
CA LYS A 214 0.14 -1.04 -19.71
C LYS A 214 -1.05 -0.44 -18.99
N LEU A 215 -1.08 -0.49 -17.66
CA LEU A 215 -2.11 0.11 -16.82
C LEU A 215 -2.22 1.63 -17.08
N GLU A 216 -1.10 2.35 -17.02
CA GLU A 216 -1.05 3.81 -17.27
C GLU A 216 -1.56 4.19 -18.67
N LYS A 217 -1.26 3.36 -19.66
CA LYS A 217 -1.83 3.54 -21.00
C LYS A 217 -3.35 3.42 -21.00
N PHE A 218 -3.90 2.41 -20.33
CA PHE A 218 -5.35 2.23 -20.24
C PHE A 218 -6.03 3.36 -19.44
N GLU A 219 -5.41 3.83 -18.36
CA GLU A 219 -5.88 5.00 -17.62
C GLU A 219 -5.91 6.27 -18.49
N THR A 220 -4.86 6.46 -19.29
CA THR A 220 -4.80 7.56 -20.28
C THR A 220 -5.92 7.45 -21.32
N ASP A 221 -6.19 6.25 -21.83
CA ASP A 221 -7.27 6.01 -22.79
C ASP A 221 -8.66 6.19 -22.15
N LEU A 222 -8.82 5.82 -20.87
CA LEU A 222 -10.01 6.11 -20.09
C LEU A 222 -10.23 7.62 -19.96
N LEU A 223 -9.20 8.39 -19.62
CA LEU A 223 -9.29 9.85 -19.54
C LEU A 223 -9.69 10.46 -20.88
N LYS A 224 -9.13 10.02 -22.01
CA LYS A 224 -9.56 10.47 -23.35
C LYS A 224 -11.03 10.18 -23.63
N LYS A 225 -11.52 9.04 -23.15
CA LYS A 225 -12.94 8.67 -23.27
C LYS A 225 -13.85 9.58 -22.43
N LYS A 226 -13.42 9.96 -21.21
CA LYS A 226 -14.25 10.71 -20.25
C LYS A 226 -14.20 12.23 -20.43
N ILE A 227 -13.06 12.79 -20.80
CA ILE A 227 -12.87 14.25 -20.89
C ILE A 227 -12.41 14.74 -22.28
N GLY A 228 -12.25 13.83 -23.24
CA GLY A 228 -11.96 14.16 -24.62
C GLY A 228 -10.51 13.97 -25.06
N LYS A 229 -10.25 14.17 -26.35
CA LYS A 229 -8.97 13.81 -27.01
C LYS A 229 -7.73 14.53 -26.46
N HIS A 230 -7.92 15.68 -25.83
CA HIS A 230 -6.86 16.50 -25.25
C HIS A 230 -6.65 16.20 -23.75
N ALA A 231 -7.20 15.08 -23.25
CA ALA A 231 -6.94 14.63 -21.89
C ALA A 231 -5.43 14.44 -21.66
N PRO A 232 -4.91 14.84 -20.49
CA PRO A 232 -3.51 14.60 -20.14
C PRO A 232 -3.22 13.10 -20.07
N THR A 233 -1.98 12.74 -20.33
CA THR A 233 -1.48 11.39 -20.06
C THR A 233 -1.28 11.19 -18.55
N VAL A 234 -1.25 9.94 -18.09
CA VAL A 234 -0.95 9.64 -16.69
C VAL A 234 0.44 10.15 -16.29
N ASP A 235 1.40 10.08 -17.19
CA ASP A 235 2.75 10.64 -17.00
C ASP A 235 2.70 12.15 -16.71
N GLU A 236 1.97 12.92 -17.51
CA GLU A 236 1.77 14.35 -17.28
C GLU A 236 1.06 14.63 -15.95
N LEU A 237 0.20 13.72 -15.49
CA LEU A 237 -0.48 13.85 -14.20
C LEU A 237 0.45 13.55 -13.01
N LYS A 238 1.34 12.56 -13.14
CA LYS A 238 2.37 12.27 -12.13
C LYS A 238 3.34 13.45 -11.93
N ASP A 239 3.61 14.21 -12.97
CA ASP A 239 4.43 15.42 -12.87
C ASP A 239 3.83 16.51 -11.96
N LEU A 240 2.52 16.52 -11.77
CA LEU A 240 1.84 17.46 -10.88
C LEU A 240 2.06 17.14 -9.39
N VAL A 241 2.50 15.94 -9.05
CA VAL A 241 2.69 15.51 -7.64
C VAL A 241 3.73 16.40 -6.99
N SER A 242 3.28 17.18 -6.01
CA SER A 242 4.12 18.05 -5.20
C SER A 242 4.70 17.33 -3.98
N LEU A 243 3.89 16.45 -3.38
CA LEU A 243 4.21 15.75 -2.14
C LEU A 243 3.57 14.37 -2.15
N VAL A 244 4.26 13.38 -1.57
CA VAL A 244 3.72 12.05 -1.33
C VAL A 244 3.61 11.81 0.18
N LEU A 245 2.41 11.50 0.65
CA LEU A 245 2.13 11.07 2.02
C LEU A 245 1.96 9.56 2.06
N LEU A 246 2.66 8.88 2.97
CA LEU A 246 2.60 7.43 3.13
C LEU A 246 2.10 7.07 4.53
N ASN A 247 1.01 6.30 4.63
CA ASN A 247 0.54 5.78 5.91
C ASN A 247 1.34 4.53 6.31
N SER A 248 2.63 4.69 6.45
CA SER A 248 3.57 3.64 6.84
C SER A 248 4.69 4.24 7.66
N PHE A 249 5.39 3.39 8.41
CA PHE A 249 6.66 3.74 9.05
C PHE A 249 7.82 3.28 8.17
N PRO A 250 8.96 4.00 8.15
CA PRO A 250 10.11 3.65 7.33
C PRO A 250 10.58 2.20 7.50
N VAL A 251 10.49 1.65 8.72
CA VAL A 251 10.89 0.27 9.04
C VAL A 251 10.08 -0.78 8.27
N PHE A 252 8.82 -0.50 7.97
CA PHE A 252 7.96 -1.37 7.16
C PHE A 252 8.23 -1.23 5.66
N ASP A 253 8.77 -0.10 5.20
CA ASP A 253 9.21 0.08 3.81
C ASP A 253 10.72 -0.21 3.61
N GLY A 254 11.35 -0.92 4.52
CA GLY A 254 12.77 -1.30 4.40
C GLY A 254 13.75 -0.14 4.57
N ASN A 255 13.34 0.95 5.21
CA ASN A 255 14.12 2.18 5.38
C ASN A 255 14.61 2.73 4.03
N ARG A 256 13.71 2.77 3.05
CA ARG A 256 13.98 3.25 1.70
C ARG A 256 14.51 4.69 1.73
N PRO A 257 15.58 5.00 0.98
CA PRO A 257 16.00 6.38 0.79
C PRO A 257 14.94 7.16 0.01
N VAL A 258 14.45 8.22 0.62
CA VAL A 258 13.42 9.07 0.01
C VAL A 258 13.82 10.54 0.05
N PRO A 259 13.44 11.33 -0.97
CA PRO A 259 13.64 12.77 -0.99
C PRO A 259 12.69 13.50 -0.02
N PRO A 260 12.93 14.82 0.24
CA PRO A 260 12.15 15.61 1.19
C PRO A 260 10.64 15.71 0.88
N ASN A 261 10.21 15.45 -0.34
CA ASN A 261 8.80 15.47 -0.75
C ASN A 261 8.08 14.13 -0.52
N VAL A 262 8.70 13.14 0.12
CA VAL A 262 8.06 11.89 0.55
C VAL A 262 8.02 11.85 2.07
N ILE A 263 6.83 11.79 2.63
CA ILE A 263 6.57 11.90 4.06
C ILE A 263 5.95 10.62 4.59
N TYR A 264 6.68 9.91 5.44
CA TYR A 264 6.11 8.81 6.22
C TYR A 264 5.31 9.38 7.39
N LEU A 265 4.04 9.06 7.46
CA LEU A 265 3.15 9.47 8.54
C LEU A 265 3.11 8.40 9.63
N GLY A 266 2.96 7.14 9.24
CA GLY A 266 2.68 6.02 10.12
C GLY A 266 1.25 6.07 10.65
N ALA A 267 0.68 4.97 10.95
CA ALA A 267 -0.55 4.70 11.73
C ALA A 267 -1.61 5.83 11.90
N LEU A 268 -1.84 6.63 10.86
CA LEU A 268 -2.76 7.79 10.90
C LEU A 268 -4.22 7.38 11.20
N HIS A 269 -4.58 6.17 10.86
CA HIS A 269 -5.91 5.60 11.08
C HIS A 269 -6.22 5.30 12.55
N LEU A 270 -5.23 5.26 13.43
CA LEU A 270 -5.43 4.94 14.84
C LEU A 270 -6.27 6.02 15.52
N GLN A 271 -7.44 5.62 15.99
CA GLN A 271 -8.34 6.46 16.76
C GLN A 271 -8.18 6.18 18.27
N PRO A 272 -8.57 7.13 19.14
CA PRO A 272 -8.64 6.88 20.57
C PRO A 272 -9.46 5.62 20.87
N VAL A 273 -8.96 4.82 21.82
CA VAL A 273 -9.60 3.57 22.25
C VAL A 273 -10.96 3.88 22.91
N LYS A 274 -11.97 3.09 22.58
CA LYS A 274 -13.31 3.17 23.13
C LYS A 274 -13.58 1.98 24.05
N GLU A 275 -14.59 2.09 24.88
CA GLU A 275 -15.08 0.96 25.68
C GLU A 275 -15.65 -0.14 24.77
N LEU A 276 -15.32 -1.37 25.12
CA LEU A 276 -15.86 -2.54 24.44
C LEU A 276 -17.36 -2.71 24.74
N PRO A 277 -18.14 -3.27 23.81
CA PRO A 277 -19.49 -3.76 24.10
C PRO A 277 -19.48 -4.67 25.33
N LYS A 278 -20.49 -4.50 26.20
CA LYS A 278 -20.53 -5.16 27.52
C LYS A 278 -20.37 -6.68 27.45
N ASP A 279 -21.09 -7.31 26.53
CA ASP A 279 -21.05 -8.76 26.31
C ASP A 279 -19.70 -9.27 25.83
N LEU A 280 -19.00 -8.48 25.03
CA LEU A 280 -17.64 -8.79 24.55
C LEU A 280 -16.62 -8.60 25.67
N LYS A 281 -16.73 -7.50 26.40
CA LYS A 281 -15.88 -7.24 27.57
C LYS A 281 -16.02 -8.34 28.63
N GLU A 282 -17.24 -8.73 28.97
CA GLU A 282 -17.51 -9.82 29.93
C GLU A 282 -16.91 -11.15 29.46
N PHE A 283 -16.99 -11.48 28.16
CA PHE A 283 -16.36 -12.68 27.61
C PHE A 283 -14.83 -12.66 27.81
N ILE A 284 -14.17 -11.54 27.49
CA ILE A 284 -12.72 -11.42 27.61
C ILE A 284 -12.27 -11.40 29.06
N ASP A 285 -12.96 -10.67 29.95
CA ASP A 285 -12.66 -10.58 31.38
C ASP A 285 -12.79 -11.94 32.08
N ASN A 286 -13.80 -12.72 31.72
CA ASN A 286 -14.06 -14.04 32.31
C ASN A 286 -13.14 -15.16 31.79
N SER A 287 -12.41 -14.94 30.71
CA SER A 287 -11.46 -15.91 30.19
C SER A 287 -10.25 -16.07 31.13
N LYS A 288 -10.18 -17.20 31.81
CA LYS A 288 -9.07 -17.55 32.72
C LYS A 288 -7.78 -17.91 31.96
N ARG A 289 -7.92 -18.35 30.73
CA ARG A 289 -6.81 -18.78 29.87
C ARG A 289 -6.21 -17.65 29.06
N GLY A 290 -6.94 -16.55 28.90
CA GLY A 290 -6.66 -15.48 27.96
C GLY A 290 -7.28 -15.76 26.60
N VAL A 291 -7.23 -14.78 25.73
CA VAL A 291 -7.94 -14.75 24.45
C VAL A 291 -6.97 -14.58 23.29
N VAL A 292 -7.12 -15.37 22.24
CA VAL A 292 -6.50 -15.17 20.94
C VAL A 292 -7.52 -14.57 19.98
N TYR A 293 -7.18 -13.46 19.38
CA TYR A 293 -8.03 -12.83 18.35
C TYR A 293 -7.61 -13.30 16.96
N ILE A 294 -8.59 -13.59 16.09
CA ILE A 294 -8.36 -14.07 14.72
C ILE A 294 -9.18 -13.21 13.76
N SER A 295 -8.50 -12.59 12.81
CA SER A 295 -9.17 -11.81 11.78
C SER A 295 -8.30 -11.67 10.53
N PHE A 296 -8.85 -12.05 9.39
CA PHE A 296 -8.22 -11.91 8.08
C PHE A 296 -8.65 -10.61 7.35
N GLY A 297 -9.02 -9.57 8.13
CA GLY A 297 -9.35 -8.25 7.61
C GLY A 297 -10.68 -8.18 6.88
N SER A 298 -10.78 -7.29 5.89
CA SER A 298 -12.00 -7.05 5.10
C SER A 298 -11.92 -7.59 3.66
N ASN A 299 -10.72 -7.91 3.18
CA ASN A 299 -10.49 -8.33 1.80
C ASN A 299 -10.28 -9.85 1.65
N VAL A 300 -9.99 -10.56 2.74
CA VAL A 300 -10.01 -12.02 2.80
C VAL A 300 -11.35 -12.44 3.40
N ILE A 301 -12.05 -13.32 2.70
CA ILE A 301 -13.42 -13.77 3.04
C ILE A 301 -13.33 -15.22 3.55
N PRO A 302 -13.29 -15.46 4.87
CA PRO A 302 -13.11 -16.81 5.41
C PRO A 302 -14.17 -17.82 4.99
N SER A 303 -15.41 -17.39 4.74
CA SER A 303 -16.48 -18.26 4.24
C SER A 303 -16.26 -18.77 2.80
N LEU A 304 -15.30 -18.23 2.07
CA LEU A 304 -14.92 -18.67 0.74
C LEU A 304 -13.61 -19.48 0.72
N MET A 305 -13.00 -19.73 1.88
CA MET A 305 -11.85 -20.64 1.98
C MET A 305 -12.25 -22.04 1.54
N ASP A 306 -11.30 -22.77 0.95
CA ASP A 306 -11.54 -24.17 0.70
C ASP A 306 -11.80 -24.93 2.00
N LYS A 307 -12.56 -26.02 1.89
CA LYS A 307 -12.99 -26.78 3.06
C LYS A 307 -11.80 -27.35 3.84
N GLU A 308 -10.76 -27.79 3.16
CA GLU A 308 -9.58 -28.37 3.79
C GLU A 308 -8.86 -27.34 4.68
N LEU A 309 -8.66 -26.13 4.16
CA LEU A 309 -8.05 -25.03 4.93
C LEU A 309 -8.93 -24.63 6.12
N LEU A 310 -10.24 -24.55 5.92
CA LEU A 310 -11.19 -24.23 6.97
C LEU A 310 -11.20 -25.30 8.09
N ASP A 311 -11.17 -26.58 7.73
CA ASP A 311 -11.10 -27.70 8.67
C ASP A 311 -9.77 -27.67 9.46
N GLU A 312 -8.64 -27.27 8.85
CA GLU A 312 -7.37 -27.08 9.58
C GLU A 312 -7.48 -25.95 10.62
N PHE A 313 -8.14 -24.84 10.30
CA PHE A 313 -8.39 -23.77 11.27
C PHE A 313 -9.25 -24.25 12.44
N LEU A 314 -10.39 -24.91 12.17
CA LEU A 314 -11.29 -25.40 13.22
C LEU A 314 -10.61 -26.44 14.11
N ASN A 315 -9.83 -27.36 13.53
CA ASN A 315 -9.04 -28.34 14.29
C ASN A 315 -8.00 -27.62 15.19
N ALA A 316 -7.27 -26.66 14.65
CA ALA A 316 -6.32 -25.88 15.43
C ALA A 316 -7.00 -25.15 16.59
N PHE A 317 -8.14 -24.51 16.35
CA PHE A 317 -8.85 -23.73 17.35
C PHE A 317 -9.30 -24.56 18.54
N GLY A 318 -9.78 -25.80 18.32
CA GLY A 318 -10.15 -26.71 19.40
C GLY A 318 -8.96 -27.16 20.25
N ARG A 319 -7.74 -27.07 19.76
CA ARG A 319 -6.50 -27.50 20.43
C ARG A 319 -5.72 -26.38 21.09
N ILE A 320 -5.95 -25.12 20.66
CA ILE A 320 -5.30 -23.94 21.25
C ILE A 320 -5.79 -23.76 22.70
N PRO A 321 -4.87 -23.61 23.70
CA PRO A 321 -5.24 -23.54 25.11
C PRO A 321 -5.77 -22.17 25.54
N TYR A 322 -6.38 -21.42 24.64
CA TYR A 322 -6.95 -20.10 24.83
C TYR A 322 -8.41 -20.06 24.37
N ASP A 323 -9.17 -19.08 24.86
CA ASP A 323 -10.44 -18.75 24.25
C ASP A 323 -10.20 -17.94 22.97
N ILE A 324 -11.06 -18.09 21.97
CA ILE A 324 -10.83 -17.51 20.64
C ILE A 324 -11.98 -16.57 20.29
N LEU A 325 -11.62 -15.39 19.80
CA LEU A 325 -12.54 -14.50 19.10
C LEU A 325 -12.21 -14.53 17.61
N TRP A 326 -13.11 -15.04 16.80
CA TRP A 326 -12.91 -15.17 15.37
C TRP A 326 -13.86 -14.30 14.55
N LYS A 327 -13.29 -13.36 13.78
CA LYS A 327 -14.05 -12.61 12.78
C LYS A 327 -14.32 -13.50 11.57
N PHE A 328 -15.57 -13.92 11.41
CA PHE A 328 -16.03 -14.77 10.32
C PHE A 328 -17.29 -14.18 9.69
N ASP A 329 -17.34 -14.12 8.36
CA ASP A 329 -18.40 -13.43 7.61
C ASP A 329 -19.61 -14.29 7.30
N GLY A 330 -19.50 -15.63 7.37
CA GLY A 330 -20.58 -16.58 7.11
C GLY A 330 -21.62 -16.64 8.22
N ASP A 331 -22.82 -17.09 7.88
CA ASP A 331 -23.92 -17.26 8.84
C ASP A 331 -23.93 -18.64 9.52
N ASN A 332 -23.47 -19.66 8.80
CA ASN A 332 -23.46 -21.05 9.28
C ASN A 332 -22.06 -21.62 9.16
N LEU A 333 -21.50 -22.02 10.29
CA LEU A 333 -20.25 -22.75 10.37
C LEU A 333 -20.46 -23.96 11.28
N GLU A 334 -20.24 -25.16 10.74
CA GLU A 334 -20.38 -26.41 11.47
C GLU A 334 -19.10 -26.72 12.26
N ASN A 335 -19.24 -27.55 13.30
CA ASN A 335 -18.12 -28.05 14.11
C ASN A 335 -17.26 -26.95 14.77
N VAL A 336 -17.86 -25.83 15.13
CA VAL A 336 -17.16 -24.76 15.85
C VAL A 336 -16.82 -25.26 17.27
N PRO A 337 -15.55 -25.22 17.69
CA PRO A 337 -15.16 -25.62 19.05
C PRO A 337 -15.77 -24.73 20.13
N ASP A 338 -16.03 -25.28 21.33
CA ASP A 338 -16.68 -24.55 22.44
C ASP A 338 -15.91 -23.33 22.95
N ASN A 339 -14.59 -23.29 22.74
CA ASN A 339 -13.74 -22.15 23.10
C ASN A 339 -13.73 -21.02 22.06
N VAL A 340 -14.52 -21.13 20.97
CA VAL A 340 -14.54 -20.17 19.88
C VAL A 340 -15.83 -19.36 19.87
N ARG A 341 -15.70 -18.04 19.97
CA ARG A 341 -16.80 -17.08 19.74
C ARG A 341 -16.63 -16.42 18.38
N ILE A 342 -17.64 -16.53 17.53
CA ILE A 342 -17.68 -15.98 16.19
C ILE A 342 -18.53 -14.71 16.15
N GLN A 343 -18.07 -13.70 15.42
CA GLN A 343 -18.86 -12.53 15.03
C GLN A 343 -18.44 -12.05 13.64
N LYS A 344 -19.37 -11.43 12.91
CA LYS A 344 -19.09 -10.82 11.59
C LYS A 344 -18.16 -9.61 11.69
N TRP A 345 -18.16 -8.92 12.83
CA TRP A 345 -17.34 -7.75 13.08
C TRP A 345 -17.00 -7.60 14.55
N PHE A 346 -15.75 -7.24 14.84
CA PHE A 346 -15.28 -6.86 16.16
C PHE A 346 -14.70 -5.44 16.12
N PRO A 347 -14.82 -4.65 17.20
CA PRO A 347 -14.10 -3.38 17.35
C PRO A 347 -12.61 -3.66 17.62
N GLN A 348 -11.86 -4.04 16.56
CA GLN A 348 -10.51 -4.60 16.61
C GLN A 348 -9.54 -3.73 17.41
N ARG A 349 -9.54 -2.42 17.14
CA ARG A 349 -8.68 -1.47 17.83
C ARG A 349 -8.90 -1.50 19.34
N ASP A 350 -10.17 -1.48 19.77
CA ASP A 350 -10.56 -1.45 21.18
C ASP A 350 -10.32 -2.81 21.85
N LEU A 351 -10.51 -3.89 21.10
CA LEU A 351 -10.28 -5.26 21.55
C LEU A 351 -8.80 -5.56 21.79
N LEU A 352 -7.92 -5.18 20.86
CA LEU A 352 -6.49 -5.51 20.95
C LEU A 352 -5.81 -4.90 22.17
N VAL A 353 -6.24 -3.74 22.63
CA VAL A 353 -5.64 -3.11 23.83
C VAL A 353 -6.04 -3.77 25.15
N HIS A 354 -6.98 -4.74 25.12
CA HIS A 354 -7.40 -5.43 26.33
C HIS A 354 -6.28 -6.35 26.86
N PRO A 355 -5.90 -6.29 28.15
CA PRO A 355 -4.73 -7.00 28.69
C PRO A 355 -4.83 -8.54 28.60
N ASN A 356 -6.05 -9.05 28.43
CA ASN A 356 -6.28 -10.50 28.29
C ASN A 356 -6.16 -11.00 26.85
N ILE A 357 -5.92 -10.15 25.86
CA ILE A 357 -5.56 -10.55 24.51
C ILE A 357 -4.08 -10.95 24.48
N LYS A 358 -3.79 -12.19 24.07
CA LYS A 358 -2.46 -12.80 24.13
C LYS A 358 -1.74 -12.83 22.79
N ALA A 359 -2.48 -13.04 21.71
CA ALA A 359 -1.96 -13.04 20.35
C ALA A 359 -3.03 -12.62 19.34
N PHE A 360 -2.59 -12.19 18.17
CA PHE A 360 -3.45 -11.86 17.04
C PHE A 360 -3.02 -12.66 15.81
N VAL A 361 -3.90 -13.55 15.35
CA VAL A 361 -3.75 -14.29 14.08
C VAL A 361 -4.35 -13.45 12.97
N THR A 362 -3.55 -13.04 12.00
CA THR A 362 -3.94 -12.05 10.98
C THR A 362 -3.37 -12.37 9.61
N GLN A 363 -4.01 -11.87 8.56
CA GLN A 363 -3.46 -11.96 7.19
C GLN A 363 -2.26 -11.03 6.94
N GLY A 364 -1.95 -10.11 7.85
CA GLY A 364 -0.82 -9.20 7.67
C GLY A 364 -1.15 -7.87 7.01
N GLY A 365 -2.42 -7.44 7.03
CA GLY A 365 -2.76 -6.08 6.57
C GLY A 365 -2.08 -5.00 7.42
N LEU A 366 -1.54 -3.96 6.78
CA LEU A 366 -0.70 -2.95 7.46
C LEU A 366 -1.44 -2.24 8.60
N GLN A 367 -2.70 -1.83 8.39
CA GLN A 367 -3.49 -1.16 9.43
C GLN A 367 -3.69 -2.04 10.67
N SER A 368 -3.99 -3.33 10.47
CA SER A 368 -4.11 -4.29 11.58
C SER A 368 -2.77 -4.54 12.28
N THR A 369 -1.67 -4.48 11.53
CA THR A 369 -0.31 -4.57 12.07
C THR A 369 0.00 -3.37 12.98
N ASP A 370 -0.32 -2.16 12.53
CA ASP A 370 -0.15 -0.94 13.32
C ASP A 370 -0.98 -0.98 14.62
N GLU A 371 -2.24 -1.46 14.54
CA GLU A 371 -3.10 -1.64 15.72
C GLU A 371 -2.51 -2.64 16.72
N ALA A 372 -1.96 -3.77 16.22
CA ALA A 372 -1.34 -4.78 17.07
C ALA A 372 -0.05 -4.28 17.71
N ILE A 373 0.78 -3.53 16.99
CA ILE A 373 2.01 -2.92 17.53
C ILE A 373 1.66 -1.90 18.60
N ASP A 374 0.66 -1.05 18.36
CA ASP A 374 0.25 -0.07 19.35
C ASP A 374 -0.36 -0.72 20.61
N ALA A 375 -1.04 -1.86 20.45
CA ALA A 375 -1.56 -2.67 21.55
C ALA A 375 -0.50 -3.62 22.17
N GLU A 376 0.71 -3.71 21.60
CA GLU A 376 1.78 -4.62 22.04
C GLU A 376 1.39 -6.11 22.00
N VAL A 377 0.55 -6.51 21.04
CA VAL A 377 0.04 -7.88 20.90
C VAL A 377 0.86 -8.63 19.83
N PRO A 378 1.55 -9.75 20.18
CA PRO A 378 2.31 -10.55 19.23
C PRO A 378 1.45 -11.13 18.10
N LEU A 379 2.07 -11.35 16.94
CA LEU A 379 1.39 -11.66 15.69
C LEU A 379 1.68 -13.09 15.19
N VAL A 380 0.65 -13.74 14.65
CA VAL A 380 0.79 -14.92 13.78
C VAL A 380 0.26 -14.51 12.40
N GLY A 381 1.16 -14.38 11.43
CA GLY A 381 0.82 -13.92 10.09
C GLY A 381 0.53 -15.07 9.14
N ILE A 382 -0.62 -15.03 8.47
CA ILE A 382 -1.02 -15.98 7.41
C ILE A 382 -1.43 -15.15 6.19
N PRO A 383 -0.47 -14.78 5.31
CA PRO A 383 -0.72 -13.85 4.21
C PRO A 383 -1.40 -14.53 3.03
N PHE A 384 -2.37 -13.87 2.40
CA PHE A 384 -3.09 -14.39 1.24
C PHE A 384 -2.82 -13.59 -0.04
N LEU A 385 -2.73 -12.25 0.04
CA LEU A 385 -2.64 -11.39 -1.15
C LEU A 385 -1.90 -10.07 -0.90
N ALA A 386 -1.45 -9.45 -1.98
CA ALA A 386 -0.85 -8.10 -2.03
C ALA A 386 0.31 -7.92 -1.05
N ASP A 387 0.34 -6.77 -0.34
CA ASP A 387 1.37 -6.38 0.62
C ASP A 387 1.46 -7.27 1.87
N GLN A 388 0.47 -8.15 2.08
CA GLN A 388 0.39 -9.00 3.27
C GLN A 388 1.64 -9.88 3.44
N TRP A 389 2.15 -10.49 2.36
CA TRP A 389 3.36 -11.30 2.37
C TRP A 389 4.59 -10.52 2.82
N TYR A 390 4.70 -9.28 2.37
CA TYR A 390 5.80 -8.40 2.78
C TYR A 390 5.67 -7.99 4.24
N ASN A 391 4.48 -7.65 4.69
CA ASN A 391 4.22 -7.26 6.07
C ASN A 391 4.50 -8.43 7.04
N VAL A 392 4.03 -9.64 6.70
CA VAL A 392 4.30 -10.84 7.52
C VAL A 392 5.79 -11.19 7.53
N TYR A 393 6.49 -11.04 6.40
CA TYR A 393 7.95 -11.14 6.41
C TYR A 393 8.60 -10.16 7.40
N LYS A 394 8.08 -8.94 7.54
CA LYS A 394 8.57 -7.98 8.53
C LYS A 394 8.32 -8.45 9.96
N TYR A 395 7.27 -9.22 10.24
CA TYR A 395 7.04 -9.76 11.59
C TYR A 395 8.22 -10.61 12.06
N THR A 396 8.69 -11.51 11.22
CA THR A 396 9.85 -12.35 11.54
C THR A 396 11.15 -11.56 11.64
N LYS A 397 11.33 -10.57 10.76
CA LYS A 397 12.53 -9.69 10.79
C LYS A 397 12.62 -8.84 12.05
N LEU A 398 11.49 -8.36 12.54
CA LEU A 398 11.39 -7.52 13.74
C LEU A 398 11.24 -8.36 15.02
N GLY A 399 11.05 -9.68 14.89
CA GLY A 399 10.80 -10.58 16.02
C GLY A 399 9.50 -10.28 16.75
N ILE A 400 8.49 -9.74 16.04
CA ILE A 400 7.17 -9.38 16.59
C ILE A 400 6.10 -10.42 16.31
N GLY A 401 6.43 -11.47 15.55
CA GLY A 401 5.53 -12.53 15.18
C GLY A 401 6.20 -13.62 14.35
N VAL A 402 5.40 -14.60 13.97
CA VAL A 402 5.77 -15.73 13.11
C VAL A 402 4.99 -15.69 11.79
N ASP A 403 5.54 -16.32 10.75
CA ASP A 403 4.94 -16.47 9.44
C ASP A 403 4.48 -17.91 9.20
N LEU A 404 3.25 -18.07 8.71
CA LEU A 404 2.70 -19.35 8.26
C LEU A 404 2.28 -19.22 6.80
N ASP A 405 2.61 -20.21 5.99
CA ASP A 405 2.27 -20.25 4.57
C ASP A 405 0.83 -20.78 4.39
N PRO A 406 -0.13 -19.98 3.90
CA PRO A 406 -1.52 -20.41 3.74
C PRO A 406 -1.69 -21.60 2.80
N TYR A 407 -0.75 -21.82 1.88
CA TYR A 407 -0.83 -22.92 0.92
C TYR A 407 -0.46 -24.29 1.50
N THR A 408 0.28 -24.32 2.63
CA THR A 408 0.77 -25.56 3.25
C THR A 408 0.45 -25.67 4.73
N VAL A 409 -0.12 -24.64 5.34
CA VAL A 409 -0.40 -24.57 6.78
C VAL A 409 -1.28 -25.73 7.25
N THR A 410 -0.90 -26.33 8.37
CA THR A 410 -1.64 -27.38 9.05
C THR A 410 -2.15 -26.89 10.41
N ALA A 411 -3.08 -27.62 11.01
CA ALA A 411 -3.55 -27.34 12.38
C ALA A 411 -2.38 -27.32 13.38
N ASP A 412 -1.40 -28.21 13.22
CA ASP A 412 -0.19 -28.25 14.07
C ASP A 412 0.64 -26.98 13.93
N ASP A 413 0.76 -26.41 12.72
CA ASP A 413 1.50 -25.18 12.47
C ASP A 413 0.81 -23.98 13.13
N ILE A 414 -0.52 -23.92 13.05
CA ILE A 414 -1.32 -22.84 13.68
C ILE A 414 -1.18 -22.90 15.21
N VAL A 415 -1.37 -24.10 15.80
CA VAL A 415 -1.21 -24.30 17.25
C VAL A 415 0.20 -23.88 17.68
N ARG A 416 1.23 -24.42 17.02
CA ARG A 416 2.63 -24.10 17.33
C ARG A 416 2.93 -22.61 17.16
N GLY A 417 2.39 -21.96 16.13
CA GLY A 417 2.55 -20.53 15.91
C GLY A 417 1.99 -19.69 17.06
N VAL A 418 0.78 -20.00 17.50
CA VAL A 418 0.14 -19.33 18.64
C VAL A 418 0.91 -19.59 19.93
N GLU A 419 1.26 -20.84 20.22
CA GLU A 419 2.04 -21.20 21.42
C GLU A 419 3.39 -20.49 21.44
N THR A 420 4.09 -20.43 20.30
CA THR A 420 5.38 -19.75 20.19
C THR A 420 5.28 -18.29 20.60
N VAL A 421 4.35 -17.54 20.02
CA VAL A 421 4.27 -16.08 20.29
C VAL A 421 3.69 -15.76 21.67
N THR A 422 2.97 -16.69 22.30
CA THR A 422 2.36 -16.47 23.62
C THR A 422 3.25 -16.93 24.78
N THR A 423 4.13 -17.92 24.57
CA THR A 423 5.00 -18.48 25.61
C THR A 423 6.41 -17.85 25.61
N ASP A 424 6.93 -17.45 24.44
CA ASP A 424 8.19 -16.72 24.34
C ASP A 424 7.97 -15.21 24.55
N GLY A 425 8.31 -14.74 25.72
CA GLY A 425 8.19 -13.32 26.10
C GLY A 425 8.99 -12.34 25.23
N SER A 426 9.91 -12.81 24.39
CA SER A 426 10.72 -11.97 23.49
C SER A 426 9.85 -11.28 22.44
N PHE A 427 8.82 -11.93 21.94
CA PHE A 427 7.89 -11.32 20.96
C PHE A 427 7.21 -10.08 21.54
N LYS A 428 6.69 -10.15 22.75
CA LYS A 428 6.06 -9.00 23.43
C LYS A 428 7.08 -7.90 23.75
N GLN A 429 8.29 -8.25 24.12
CA GLN A 429 9.37 -7.28 24.35
C GLN A 429 9.74 -6.56 23.06
N ASN A 430 9.83 -7.28 21.95
CA ASN A 430 10.09 -6.70 20.63
C ASN A 430 8.93 -5.82 20.17
N MET A 431 7.65 -6.20 20.42
CA MET A 431 6.50 -5.31 20.18
C MET A 431 6.65 -3.97 20.88
N LYS A 432 6.97 -3.97 22.19
CA LYS A 432 7.23 -2.75 22.96
C LYS A 432 8.37 -1.91 22.37
N LYS A 433 9.47 -2.57 21.99
CA LYS A 433 10.62 -1.91 21.36
C LYS A 433 10.27 -1.29 20.02
N VAL A 434 9.59 -2.02 19.15
CA VAL A 434 9.16 -1.51 17.84
C VAL A 434 8.19 -0.35 18.02
N LYS A 435 7.20 -0.48 18.91
CA LYS A 435 6.28 0.61 19.26
C LYS A 435 7.04 1.86 19.71
N SER A 436 7.97 1.72 20.65
CA SER A 436 8.75 2.87 21.16
C SER A 436 9.54 3.59 20.06
N ILE A 437 10.13 2.83 19.11
CA ILE A 437 10.86 3.42 17.97
C ILE A 437 9.91 4.11 16.98
N MET A 438 8.77 3.50 16.69
CA MET A 438 7.84 4.02 15.71
C MET A 438 7.18 5.34 16.16
N TYR A 439 6.91 5.47 17.46
CA TYR A 439 6.22 6.65 18.01
C TYR A 439 7.15 7.69 18.66
N ASP A 440 8.47 7.46 18.67
CA ASP A 440 9.44 8.46 19.12
C ASP A 440 9.67 9.52 18.03
N THR A 441 8.66 10.35 17.84
CA THR A 441 8.63 11.40 16.82
C THR A 441 8.14 12.73 17.41
N PRO A 442 8.61 13.89 16.91
CA PRO A 442 8.24 15.20 17.46
C PRO A 442 6.79 15.60 17.19
N GLN A 443 6.10 14.91 16.29
CA GLN A 443 4.72 15.16 15.88
C GLN A 443 3.96 13.85 15.81
N THR A 444 2.68 13.89 16.20
CA THR A 444 1.78 12.77 15.90
C THR A 444 1.58 12.60 14.38
N PRO A 445 1.19 11.42 13.90
CA PRO A 445 0.86 11.20 12.49
C PRO A 445 -0.09 12.25 11.91
N LEU A 446 -1.13 12.61 12.66
CA LEU A 446 -2.14 13.59 12.23
C LEU A 446 -1.58 15.02 12.19
N GLU A 447 -0.84 15.45 13.21
CA GLU A 447 -0.20 16.75 13.22
C GLU A 447 0.78 16.91 12.07
N ARG A 448 1.54 15.86 11.77
CA ARG A 448 2.49 15.83 10.65
C ARG A 448 1.78 15.90 9.31
N ALA A 449 0.70 15.13 9.12
CA ALA A 449 -0.10 15.16 7.89
C ALA A 449 -0.71 16.54 7.64
N VAL A 450 -1.29 17.14 8.68
CA VAL A 450 -1.87 18.48 8.60
C VAL A 450 -0.79 19.53 8.30
N TRP A 451 0.34 19.50 9.01
CA TRP A 451 1.42 20.47 8.81
C TRP A 451 1.93 20.46 7.37
N TRP A 452 2.16 19.28 6.80
CA TRP A 452 2.62 19.13 5.42
C TRP A 452 1.54 19.52 4.40
N THR A 453 0.27 19.26 4.69
CA THR A 453 -0.85 19.73 3.85
C THR A 453 -0.89 21.26 3.83
N GLU A 454 -0.84 21.90 4.98
CA GLU A 454 -0.81 23.34 5.09
C GLU A 454 0.50 23.96 4.54
N PHE A 455 1.63 23.22 4.57
CA PHE A 455 2.87 23.62 3.92
C PHE A 455 2.67 23.77 2.39
N VAL A 456 2.05 22.77 1.76
CA VAL A 456 1.75 22.83 0.32
C VAL A 456 0.82 23.98 0.00
N LEU A 457 -0.18 24.27 0.84
CA LEU A 457 -1.05 25.45 0.69
C LEU A 457 -0.28 26.77 0.79
N ARG A 458 0.54 26.93 1.84
CA ARG A 458 1.33 28.16 2.06
C ARG A 458 2.29 28.48 0.92
N HIS A 459 2.88 27.43 0.33
CA HIS A 459 3.90 27.56 -0.72
C HIS A 459 3.34 27.34 -2.14
N LYS A 460 2.02 27.14 -2.28
CA LYS A 460 1.35 26.85 -3.55
C LYS A 460 2.00 25.68 -4.31
N GLY A 461 2.25 24.61 -3.59
CA GLY A 461 2.97 23.42 -4.03
C GLY A 461 4.23 23.15 -3.21
N ALA A 462 4.98 22.11 -3.59
CA ALA A 462 6.26 21.76 -2.98
C ALA A 462 7.33 21.41 -4.04
N GLN A 463 7.28 22.05 -5.20
CA GLN A 463 8.17 21.75 -6.33
C GLN A 463 9.66 21.96 -5.98
N HIS A 464 9.98 22.87 -5.07
CA HIS A 464 11.33 23.10 -4.56
C HIS A 464 11.91 21.94 -3.74
N LEU A 465 11.07 20.97 -3.32
CA LEU A 465 11.48 19.74 -2.65
C LEU A 465 11.62 18.56 -3.63
N LYS A 466 11.13 18.73 -4.86
CA LYS A 466 11.13 17.66 -5.87
C LYS A 466 12.53 17.50 -6.46
N PRO A 467 13.13 16.30 -6.41
CA PRO A 467 14.44 16.07 -7.00
C PRO A 467 14.36 16.08 -8.53
N PRO A 468 15.48 16.38 -9.24
CA PRO A 468 15.52 16.35 -10.70
C PRO A 468 15.18 14.98 -11.32
N ALA A 469 15.37 13.91 -10.56
CA ALA A 469 15.08 12.53 -11.00
C ALA A 469 13.57 12.15 -10.91
N ALA A 470 12.72 13.06 -10.44
CA ALA A 470 11.30 12.78 -10.30
C ALA A 470 10.65 12.54 -11.66
N ASN A 471 9.93 11.44 -11.78
CA ASN A 471 9.25 10.97 -12.99
C ASN A 471 10.17 10.86 -14.23
N MET A 472 11.48 10.68 -14.01
CA MET A 472 12.46 10.50 -15.07
C MET A 472 12.42 9.05 -15.59
N SER A 473 12.50 8.88 -16.89
CA SER A 473 12.58 7.53 -17.48
C SER A 473 13.88 6.83 -17.08
N TYR A 474 13.87 5.49 -17.01
CA TYR A 474 15.08 4.70 -16.75
C TYR A 474 16.19 4.97 -17.77
N THR A 475 15.83 5.23 -19.03
CA THR A 475 16.78 5.56 -20.10
C THR A 475 17.53 6.84 -19.79
N GLU A 476 16.81 7.86 -19.34
CA GLU A 476 17.41 9.16 -18.97
C GLU A 476 18.18 9.05 -17.66
N TYR A 477 17.61 8.43 -16.64
CA TYR A 477 18.23 8.31 -15.31
C TYR A 477 19.59 7.61 -15.35
N TYR A 478 19.69 6.51 -16.11
CA TYR A 478 20.92 5.73 -16.27
C TYR A 478 21.73 6.15 -17.48
N MET A 479 21.32 7.20 -18.21
CA MET A 479 21.96 7.67 -19.44
C MET A 479 22.24 6.50 -20.41
N LEU A 480 21.22 5.61 -20.60
CA LEU A 480 21.40 4.37 -21.35
C LEU A 480 21.75 4.64 -22.82
N ASP A 481 21.28 5.73 -23.40
CA ASP A 481 21.64 6.20 -24.74
C ASP A 481 23.15 6.47 -24.84
N PHE A 482 23.72 7.17 -23.86
CA PHE A 482 25.15 7.43 -23.77
C PHE A 482 25.95 6.14 -23.55
N VAL A 483 25.53 5.30 -22.59
CA VAL A 483 26.18 4.02 -22.30
C VAL A 483 26.17 3.11 -23.51
N LEU A 484 25.03 2.96 -24.20
CA LEU A 484 24.91 2.14 -25.41
C LEU A 484 25.75 2.70 -26.56
N THR A 485 25.83 4.02 -26.70
CA THR A 485 26.69 4.67 -27.70
C THR A 485 28.16 4.34 -27.44
N LEU A 486 28.63 4.47 -26.19
CA LEU A 486 30.02 4.11 -25.83
C LEU A 486 30.30 2.63 -26.07
N LEU A 487 29.40 1.75 -25.68
CA LEU A 487 29.53 0.30 -25.93
C LEU A 487 29.58 0.01 -27.43
N GLY A 488 28.76 0.69 -28.24
CA GLY A 488 28.79 0.58 -29.70
C GLY A 488 30.14 1.01 -30.29
N ILE A 489 30.70 2.13 -29.84
CA ILE A 489 32.02 2.60 -30.26
C ILE A 489 33.11 1.60 -29.88
N LEU A 490 33.08 1.09 -28.64
CA LEU A 490 34.04 0.07 -28.18
C LEU A 490 33.94 -1.23 -28.99
N LEU A 491 32.74 -1.67 -29.34
CA LEU A 491 32.50 -2.83 -30.14
C LEU A 491 33.06 -2.65 -31.57
N ILE A 492 32.80 -1.49 -32.19
CA ILE A 492 33.34 -1.15 -33.53
C ILE A 492 34.87 -1.12 -33.49
N ALA A 493 35.45 -0.52 -32.46
CA ALA A 493 36.89 -0.50 -32.29
C ALA A 493 37.48 -1.92 -32.15
N LEU A 494 36.86 -2.76 -31.35
CA LEU A 494 37.26 -4.16 -31.15
C LEU A 494 37.18 -4.95 -32.47
N VAL A 495 36.05 -4.84 -33.18
CA VAL A 495 35.86 -5.52 -34.50
C VAL A 495 36.91 -5.02 -35.49
N SER A 496 37.20 -3.71 -35.51
CA SER A 496 38.22 -3.14 -36.39
C SER A 496 39.64 -3.69 -36.08
N VAL A 497 39.98 -3.80 -34.81
CA VAL A 497 41.27 -4.40 -34.39
C VAL A 497 41.34 -5.86 -34.79
N VAL A 498 40.29 -6.65 -34.55
CA VAL A 498 40.24 -8.08 -34.96
C VAL A 498 40.38 -8.19 -36.47
N TYR A 499 39.68 -7.34 -37.23
CA TYR A 499 39.79 -7.32 -38.69
C TYR A 499 41.22 -7.00 -39.16
N ILE A 500 41.85 -5.99 -38.59
CA ILE A 500 43.23 -5.60 -38.92
C ILE A 500 44.20 -6.76 -38.61
N VAL A 501 44.07 -7.39 -37.44
CA VAL A 501 44.89 -8.55 -37.06
C VAL A 501 44.70 -9.71 -38.03
N CYS A 502 43.45 -10.05 -38.34
CA CYS A 502 43.13 -11.10 -39.32
C CYS A 502 43.71 -10.79 -40.72
N TYR A 503 43.61 -9.54 -41.16
CA TYR A 503 44.16 -9.06 -42.42
C TYR A 503 45.69 -9.22 -42.45
N ILE A 504 46.38 -8.76 -41.40
CA ILE A 504 47.84 -8.91 -41.24
C ILE A 504 48.24 -10.40 -41.32
N ILE A 505 47.56 -11.26 -40.55
CA ILE A 505 47.80 -12.72 -40.59
C ILE A 505 47.60 -13.28 -42.01
N SER A 506 46.60 -12.82 -42.73
CA SER A 506 46.36 -13.28 -44.12
C SER A 506 47.48 -12.90 -45.06
N LEU A 507 48.07 -11.71 -44.89
CA LEU A 507 49.23 -11.27 -45.70
C LEU A 507 50.45 -12.17 -45.47
N PHE A 508 50.69 -12.61 -44.24
CA PHE A 508 51.80 -13.54 -43.94
C PHE A 508 51.56 -14.97 -44.48
N LYS A 509 50.28 -15.39 -44.53
CA LYS A 509 49.92 -16.72 -45.12
C LYS A 509 49.98 -16.75 -46.64
N SER A 510 49.88 -15.64 -47.32
CA SER A 510 49.86 -15.54 -48.78
C SER A 510 51.24 -15.34 -49.42
N SER A 511 52.36 -15.34 -48.67
CA SER A 511 53.72 -15.30 -49.24
C SER A 511 54.17 -16.70 -49.65
N PRO A 512 54.17 -17.08 -50.94
CA PRO A 512 54.67 -18.36 -51.34
C PRO A 512 56.21 -18.38 -51.20
N VAL A 513 56.72 -19.33 -50.42
CA VAL A 513 58.14 -19.61 -50.39
C VAL A 513 58.56 -20.11 -51.82
N LYS A 514 59.19 -19.25 -52.62
CA LYS A 514 59.84 -19.66 -53.83
C LYS A 514 61.01 -20.55 -53.46
N VAL A 515 60.81 -21.87 -53.47
CA VAL A 515 61.89 -22.84 -53.42
C VAL A 515 62.58 -22.75 -54.75
N LYS A 516 63.76 -22.14 -54.84
CA LYS A 516 64.70 -22.28 -55.98
C LYS A 516 65.14 -23.73 -56.01
N ARG A 517 64.67 -24.49 -56.99
CA ARG A 517 65.34 -25.75 -57.40
C ARG A 517 66.58 -25.39 -58.19
N SER A 518 67.75 -25.75 -57.64
CA SER A 518 69.04 -25.79 -58.35
C SER A 518 69.17 -27.06 -59.08
#